data_09bdd02acfa0e296ec0510066227b1ff
#
_entry.id   09bdd02acfa0e296ec0510066227b1ff
#
_cell.length_a   1.000
_cell.length_b   1.000
_cell.length_c   1.000
_cell.angle_alpha   90.00
_cell.angle_beta   90.00
_cell.angle_gamma   90.00
#
_symmetry.space_group_name_H-M   'P 1'
#
loop_
_entity.id
_entity.type
_entity.pdbx_description
1 polymer ?
#
loop_
_entity_poly.entity_id
_entity_poly.type
_entity_poly.pdbx_seq_one_letter_code
_entity_poly.pdbx_strand_id
1 'polypeptide(L)'
;MIGKPATSFFTEEDRANGVPQREMTAALDEGHGNDERWHLRKDGTCFWASGEMMPLRGENEAVVGFIKILRDRTEQREQADRQRLLMHELGHRMKNTLSVVQSIATQSLRNAKSVEEAASTLTARIAAYSKAHNLLLQRDWVSATLSDIIEGSKVNIGLEGSERIVAIGPPVKLGPQAALSFSLVLHELLTNASKYGALSNDDGLVAVRWSVERGAEGDVLRADWRETGGPIVAAIPDRVGFGTKLITSTLRAFGEVELRYAPEGLVLEIMMSLARIQHANEFRDN
;
A
#
# COMPACT_ATOMS: atom_id res chain seq x y z
N MET A 1 31.53 28.47 24.39
CA MET A 1 32.50 27.34 24.34
C MET A 1 33.97 27.82 24.47
N ILE A 2 34.16 29.12 24.75
CA ILE A 2 35.50 29.71 24.95
C ILE A 2 36.21 28.99 26.08
N GLY A 3 37.48 28.63 25.90
CA GLY A 3 38.31 27.88 26.87
C GLY A 3 38.05 26.38 26.97
N LYS A 4 37.15 25.81 26.15
CA LYS A 4 36.97 24.37 26.06
C LYS A 4 37.73 23.79 24.85
N PRO A 5 38.20 22.52 24.94
CA PRO A 5 38.82 21.85 23.78
C PRO A 5 37.88 21.84 22.57
N ALA A 6 38.43 22.07 21.37
CA ALA A 6 37.67 22.01 20.14
C ALA A 6 37.03 20.62 19.88
N THR A 7 37.59 19.56 20.48
CA THR A 7 37.02 18.22 20.43
C THR A 7 35.66 18.09 21.13
N SER A 8 35.25 19.10 21.94
CA SER A 8 33.99 19.05 22.69
C SER A 8 32.72 19.12 21.81
N PHE A 9 32.81 19.55 20.56
CA PHE A 9 31.68 19.55 19.64
C PHE A 9 31.61 18.28 18.74
N PHE A 10 32.57 17.37 18.86
CA PHE A 10 32.46 16.06 18.25
C PHE A 10 31.66 15.10 19.13
N THR A 11 31.00 14.13 18.53
CA THR A 11 30.32 13.06 19.26
C THR A 11 31.32 12.25 20.09
N GLU A 12 30.85 11.51 21.08
CA GLU A 12 31.70 10.65 21.90
C GLU A 12 32.36 9.55 21.05
N GLU A 13 31.60 8.98 20.12
CA GLU A 13 32.07 8.00 19.15
C GLU A 13 33.18 8.56 18.25
N ASP A 14 33.01 9.74 17.68
CA ASP A 14 34.03 10.39 16.84
C ASP A 14 35.32 10.69 17.61
N ARG A 15 35.19 11.09 18.87
CA ARG A 15 36.34 11.33 19.73
C ARG A 15 37.11 10.03 20.01
N ALA A 16 36.38 8.95 20.34
CA ALA A 16 36.96 7.64 20.59
C ALA A 16 37.67 7.07 19.35
N ASN A 17 37.10 7.34 18.18
CA ASN A 17 37.68 6.94 16.89
C ASN A 17 38.79 7.86 16.35
N GLY A 18 39.21 8.87 17.11
CA GLY A 18 40.31 9.78 16.73
C GLY A 18 40.02 10.69 15.52
N VAL A 19 38.72 10.95 15.24
CA VAL A 19 38.31 11.79 14.11
C VAL A 19 38.87 13.22 14.21
N PRO A 20 38.83 13.90 15.36
CA PRO A 20 39.39 15.26 15.46
C PRO A 20 40.88 15.32 15.11
N GLN A 21 41.66 14.31 15.51
CA GLN A 21 43.09 14.23 15.23
C GLN A 21 43.35 14.01 13.75
N ARG A 22 42.60 13.12 13.09
CA ARG A 22 42.72 12.90 11.66
C ARG A 22 42.39 14.16 10.85
N GLU A 23 41.37 14.91 11.25
CA GLU A 23 41.00 16.16 10.58
C GLU A 23 42.08 17.22 10.74
N MET A 24 42.67 17.36 11.94
CA MET A 24 43.81 18.25 12.14
C MET A 24 45.03 17.87 11.30
N THR A 25 45.34 16.56 11.22
CA THR A 25 46.46 16.06 10.39
C THR A 25 46.23 16.37 8.91
N ALA A 26 45.02 16.10 8.41
CA ALA A 26 44.67 16.43 7.03
C ALA A 26 44.79 17.94 6.74
N ALA A 27 44.32 18.76 7.67
CA ALA A 27 44.47 20.21 7.54
C ALA A 27 45.94 20.69 7.49
N LEU A 28 46.83 20.02 8.23
CA LEU A 28 48.28 20.33 8.18
C LEU A 28 48.94 19.88 6.89
N ASP A 29 48.61 18.65 6.42
CA ASP A 29 49.26 18.01 5.29
C ASP A 29 48.72 18.54 3.95
N GLU A 30 47.41 18.75 3.86
CA GLU A 30 46.69 19.12 2.63
C GLU A 30 46.28 20.60 2.59
N GLY A 31 46.48 21.33 3.71
CA GLY A 31 46.05 22.72 3.86
C GLY A 31 44.59 22.90 4.27
N HIS A 32 43.78 21.82 4.21
CA HIS A 32 42.39 21.79 4.62
C HIS A 32 41.96 20.39 5.07
N GLY A 33 41.05 20.33 6.01
CA GLY A 33 40.40 19.09 6.43
C GLY A 33 38.87 19.27 6.32
N ASN A 34 38.21 18.39 5.56
CA ASN A 34 36.76 18.42 5.40
C ASN A 34 36.10 17.34 6.23
N ASP A 35 34.96 17.67 6.82
CA ASP A 35 34.09 16.67 7.43
C ASP A 35 32.62 16.90 7.11
N GLU A 36 31.84 15.83 7.11
CA GLU A 36 30.40 15.86 7.03
C GLU A 36 29.85 14.82 8.00
N ARG A 37 29.38 15.31 9.17
CA ARG A 37 29.02 14.44 10.31
C ARG A 37 28.12 15.10 11.32
N TRP A 38 27.70 14.33 12.34
CA TRP A 38 27.02 14.85 13.50
C TRP A 38 27.99 15.54 14.46
N HIS A 39 27.65 16.74 14.85
CA HIS A 39 28.33 17.51 15.89
C HIS A 39 27.43 17.79 17.07
N LEU A 40 28.00 18.11 18.22
CA LEU A 40 27.27 18.46 19.44
C LEU A 40 27.14 19.99 19.59
N ARG A 41 25.94 20.46 19.87
CA ARG A 41 25.69 21.84 20.33
C ARG A 41 26.09 22.01 21.78
N LYS A 42 26.08 23.24 22.27
CA LYS A 42 26.36 23.57 23.67
C LYS A 42 25.36 22.94 24.65
N ASP A 43 24.12 22.77 24.24
CA ASP A 43 23.04 22.14 25.02
C ASP A 43 23.03 20.61 24.97
N GLY A 44 23.99 20.00 24.27
CA GLY A 44 24.08 18.55 24.11
C GLY A 44 23.27 17.98 22.96
N THR A 45 22.49 18.77 22.23
CA THR A 45 21.79 18.30 21.03
C THR A 45 22.75 18.09 19.87
N CYS A 46 22.41 17.15 18.95
CA CYS A 46 23.21 16.88 17.76
C CYS A 46 22.72 17.75 16.60
N PHE A 47 23.64 18.14 15.72
CA PHE A 47 23.34 18.75 14.44
C PHE A 47 24.25 18.17 13.35
N TRP A 48 23.70 17.99 12.17
CA TRP A 48 24.47 17.55 11.01
C TRP A 48 25.19 18.75 10.40
N ALA A 49 26.50 18.71 10.35
CA ALA A 49 27.28 19.79 9.78
C ALA A 49 28.16 19.33 8.64
N SER A 50 28.31 20.22 7.66
CA SER A 50 29.42 20.20 6.73
C SER A 50 30.46 21.18 7.26
N GLY A 51 31.66 20.68 7.51
CA GLY A 51 32.77 21.41 8.12
C GLY A 51 34.00 21.50 7.25
N GLU A 52 34.73 22.56 7.42
CA GLU A 52 36.07 22.74 6.85
C GLU A 52 37.01 23.29 7.93
N MET A 53 38.18 22.66 8.04
CA MET A 53 39.22 23.04 8.98
C MET A 53 40.46 23.46 8.22
N MET A 54 41.04 24.59 8.57
CA MET A 54 42.25 25.12 7.98
C MET A 54 43.26 25.51 9.07
N PRO A 55 44.59 25.33 8.83
CA PRO A 55 45.59 25.79 9.77
C PRO A 55 45.69 27.30 9.79
N LEU A 56 45.69 27.88 10.97
CA LEU A 56 46.00 29.32 11.16
C LEU A 56 47.52 29.48 11.33
N ARG A 57 48.12 30.23 10.43
CA ARG A 57 49.58 30.50 10.46
C ARG A 57 49.86 31.89 11.00
N GLY A 58 50.89 32.03 11.82
CA GLY A 58 51.40 33.28 12.33
C GLY A 58 52.41 33.95 11.37
N GLU A 59 53.02 35.05 11.81
CA GLU A 59 53.98 35.82 10.97
C GLU A 59 55.20 35.02 10.47
N ASN A 60 55.58 33.93 11.17
CA ASN A 60 56.72 33.07 10.83
C ASN A 60 56.29 31.78 10.14
N GLU A 61 55.14 31.72 9.48
CA GLU A 61 54.59 30.50 8.85
C GLU A 61 54.29 29.37 9.84
N ALA A 62 54.56 29.57 11.14
CA ALA A 62 54.25 28.58 12.17
C ALA A 62 52.73 28.44 12.38
N VAL A 63 52.26 27.21 12.53
CA VAL A 63 50.87 26.96 12.83
C VAL A 63 50.60 27.35 14.27
N VAL A 64 49.75 28.38 14.46
CA VAL A 64 49.40 28.93 15.76
C VAL A 64 48.01 28.41 16.23
N GLY A 65 47.27 27.73 15.34
CA GLY A 65 45.95 27.19 15.64
C GLY A 65 45.23 26.65 14.40
N PHE A 66 43.96 26.42 14.53
CA PHE A 66 43.08 26.01 13.44
C PHE A 66 41.81 26.87 13.43
N ILE A 67 41.33 27.16 12.24
CA ILE A 67 39.99 27.71 12.01
C ILE A 67 39.11 26.59 11.53
N LYS A 68 37.96 26.36 12.21
CA LYS A 68 36.95 25.42 11.76
C LYS A 68 35.66 26.17 11.48
N ILE A 69 35.14 26.01 10.27
CA ILE A 69 33.85 26.56 9.83
C ILE A 69 32.88 25.40 9.76
N LEU A 70 31.76 25.50 10.47
CA LEU A 70 30.70 24.49 10.48
C LEU A 70 29.42 25.10 9.93
N ARG A 71 28.85 24.48 8.91
CA ARG A 71 27.53 24.84 8.38
C ARG A 71 26.53 23.81 8.84
N ASP A 72 25.54 24.24 9.63
CA ASP A 72 24.42 23.37 10.02
C ASP A 72 23.57 23.02 8.81
N ARG A 73 23.44 21.74 8.52
CA ARG A 73 22.65 21.15 7.44
C ARG A 73 21.61 20.15 7.95
N THR A 74 21.28 20.20 9.22
CA THR A 74 20.35 19.27 9.86
C THR A 74 19.01 19.25 9.14
N GLU A 75 18.42 20.42 8.92
CA GLU A 75 17.12 20.55 8.27
C GLU A 75 17.15 19.99 6.83
N GLN A 76 18.22 20.30 6.07
CA GLN A 76 18.38 19.80 4.68
C GLN A 76 18.48 18.27 4.66
N ARG A 77 19.22 17.67 5.61
CA ARG A 77 19.34 16.22 5.75
C ARG A 77 18.01 15.57 6.11
N GLU A 78 17.32 16.12 7.12
CA GLU A 78 16.01 15.60 7.53
C GLU A 78 14.97 15.66 6.40
N GLN A 79 14.99 16.73 5.60
CA GLN A 79 14.13 16.86 4.42
C GLN A 79 14.49 15.80 3.36
N ALA A 80 15.78 15.61 3.09
CA ALA A 80 16.24 14.61 2.13
C ALA A 80 15.90 13.18 2.58
N ASP A 81 16.07 12.87 3.86
CA ASP A 81 15.75 11.55 4.41
C ASP A 81 14.23 11.30 4.39
N ARG A 82 13.43 12.32 4.74
CA ARG A 82 11.96 12.26 4.63
C ARG A 82 11.50 12.04 3.19
N GLN A 83 12.13 12.75 2.24
CA GLN A 83 11.85 12.57 0.83
C GLN A 83 12.23 11.17 0.32
N ARG A 84 13.37 10.62 0.75
CA ARG A 84 13.79 9.25 0.40
C ARG A 84 12.79 8.21 0.91
N LEU A 85 12.32 8.38 2.15
CA LEU A 85 11.33 7.49 2.76
C LEU A 85 10.01 7.51 1.99
N LEU A 86 9.52 8.70 1.62
CA LEU A 86 8.32 8.85 0.78
C LEU A 86 8.51 8.22 -0.62
N MET A 87 9.67 8.42 -1.26
CA MET A 87 9.96 7.82 -2.57
C MET A 87 10.03 6.30 -2.49
N HIS A 88 10.58 5.74 -1.42
CA HIS A 88 10.61 4.30 -1.20
C HIS A 88 9.19 3.74 -1.04
N GLU A 89 8.35 4.39 -0.24
CA GLU A 89 6.96 4.00 -0.05
C GLU A 89 6.15 4.09 -1.37
N LEU A 90 6.31 5.18 -2.13
CA LEU A 90 5.69 5.33 -3.45
C LEU A 90 6.15 4.24 -4.43
N GLY A 91 7.43 3.88 -4.42
CA GLY A 91 7.99 2.80 -5.24
C GLY A 91 7.34 1.45 -4.93
N HIS A 92 7.18 1.12 -3.66
CA HIS A 92 6.47 -0.09 -3.23
C HIS A 92 5.00 -0.11 -3.67
N ARG A 93 4.28 0.99 -3.48
CA ARG A 93 2.88 1.10 -3.90
C ARG A 93 2.73 0.97 -5.41
N MET A 94 3.60 1.61 -6.19
CA MET A 94 3.60 1.51 -7.65
C MET A 94 3.89 0.08 -8.12
N LYS A 95 4.85 -0.62 -7.52
CA LYS A 95 5.14 -2.03 -7.82
C LYS A 95 3.93 -2.92 -7.56
N ASN A 96 3.23 -2.72 -6.45
CA ASN A 96 2.02 -3.47 -6.12
C ASN A 96 0.90 -3.22 -7.15
N THR A 97 0.65 -1.95 -7.51
CA THR A 97 -0.33 -1.58 -8.53
C THR A 97 0.00 -2.22 -9.89
N LEU A 98 1.25 -2.16 -10.34
CA LEU A 98 1.68 -2.76 -11.60
C LEU A 98 1.53 -4.29 -11.58
N SER A 99 1.82 -4.95 -10.46
CA SER A 99 1.64 -6.40 -10.31
C SER A 99 0.17 -6.82 -10.45
N VAL A 100 -0.76 -6.04 -9.88
CA VAL A 100 -2.20 -6.28 -10.05
C VAL A 100 -2.62 -6.07 -11.51
N VAL A 101 -2.20 -4.97 -12.14
CA VAL A 101 -2.50 -4.69 -13.56
C VAL A 101 -1.95 -5.80 -14.46
N GLN A 102 -0.73 -6.27 -14.22
CA GLN A 102 -0.12 -7.37 -14.96
C GLN A 102 -0.91 -8.69 -14.78
N SER A 103 -1.38 -8.96 -13.56
CA SER A 103 -2.24 -10.10 -13.27
C SER A 103 -3.56 -10.00 -14.04
N ILE A 104 -4.24 -8.85 -14.00
CA ILE A 104 -5.48 -8.59 -14.73
C ILE A 104 -5.26 -8.80 -16.24
N ALA A 105 -4.20 -8.24 -16.82
CA ALA A 105 -3.88 -8.36 -18.24
C ALA A 105 -3.62 -9.81 -18.64
N THR A 106 -2.69 -10.49 -17.96
CA THR A 106 -2.34 -11.88 -18.25
C THR A 106 -3.56 -12.79 -18.20
N GLN A 107 -4.40 -12.56 -17.25
CA GLN A 107 -5.56 -13.38 -16.99
C GLN A 107 -6.70 -13.08 -17.99
N SER A 108 -6.90 -11.82 -18.37
CA SER A 108 -7.89 -11.48 -19.40
C SER A 108 -7.53 -12.08 -20.75
N LEU A 109 -6.24 -12.09 -21.11
CA LEU A 109 -5.73 -12.67 -22.35
C LEU A 109 -5.82 -14.22 -22.38
N ARG A 110 -5.52 -14.89 -21.25
CA ARG A 110 -5.47 -16.37 -21.21
C ARG A 110 -6.82 -17.06 -21.38
N ASN A 111 -7.92 -16.38 -21.03
CA ASN A 111 -9.23 -17.02 -20.93
C ASN A 111 -10.25 -16.50 -21.95
N ALA A 112 -9.89 -15.52 -22.75
CA ALA A 112 -10.74 -14.98 -23.79
C ALA A 112 -10.81 -15.95 -24.99
N LYS A 113 -11.99 -16.05 -25.60
CA LYS A 113 -12.23 -16.84 -26.79
C LYS A 113 -11.87 -16.07 -28.07
N SER A 114 -11.76 -14.74 -27.98
CA SER A 114 -11.34 -13.87 -29.07
C SER A 114 -10.53 -12.69 -28.56
N VAL A 115 -9.85 -11.97 -29.45
CA VAL A 115 -9.09 -10.76 -29.12
C VAL A 115 -10.01 -9.65 -28.63
N GLU A 116 -11.19 -9.54 -29.23
CA GLU A 116 -12.22 -8.56 -28.89
C GLU A 116 -12.76 -8.79 -27.48
N GLU A 117 -13.02 -10.06 -27.11
CA GLU A 117 -13.45 -10.43 -25.76
C GLU A 117 -12.33 -10.13 -24.73
N ALA A 118 -11.08 -10.45 -25.07
CA ALA A 118 -9.92 -10.13 -24.24
C ALA A 118 -9.81 -8.62 -23.96
N ALA A 119 -9.89 -7.81 -25.03
CA ALA A 119 -9.78 -6.36 -24.95
C ALA A 119 -10.92 -5.74 -24.12
N SER A 120 -12.16 -6.18 -24.38
CA SER A 120 -13.34 -5.71 -23.64
C SER A 120 -13.23 -6.05 -22.14
N THR A 121 -12.90 -7.30 -21.80
CA THR A 121 -12.76 -7.76 -20.42
C THR A 121 -11.61 -7.05 -19.70
N LEU A 122 -10.45 -6.89 -20.36
CA LEU A 122 -9.31 -6.17 -19.82
C LEU A 122 -9.66 -4.72 -19.51
N THR A 123 -10.28 -4.03 -20.45
CA THR A 123 -10.69 -2.63 -20.30
C THR A 123 -11.66 -2.45 -19.14
N ALA A 124 -12.67 -3.32 -19.02
CA ALA A 124 -13.65 -3.26 -17.94
C ALA A 124 -13.00 -3.46 -16.55
N ARG A 125 -12.08 -4.43 -16.43
CA ARG A 125 -11.37 -4.70 -15.20
C ARG A 125 -10.43 -3.57 -14.78
N ILE A 126 -9.68 -3.01 -15.73
CA ILE A 126 -8.82 -1.84 -15.48
C ILE A 126 -9.66 -0.64 -15.06
N ALA A 127 -10.81 -0.41 -15.70
CA ALA A 127 -11.70 0.68 -15.32
C ALA A 127 -12.26 0.52 -13.90
N ALA A 128 -12.67 -0.71 -13.51
CA ALA A 128 -13.14 -1.01 -12.16
C ALA A 128 -12.03 -0.77 -11.12
N TYR A 129 -10.83 -1.26 -11.39
CA TYR A 129 -9.66 -1.06 -10.54
C TYR A 129 -9.29 0.43 -10.40
N SER A 130 -9.28 1.18 -11.51
CA SER A 130 -8.99 2.61 -11.54
C SER A 130 -10.01 3.43 -10.74
N LYS A 131 -11.31 3.12 -10.84
CA LYS A 131 -12.34 3.81 -10.06
C LYS A 131 -12.17 3.58 -8.56
N ALA A 132 -11.90 2.33 -8.13
CA ALA A 132 -11.61 2.04 -6.72
C ALA A 132 -10.35 2.78 -6.23
N HIS A 133 -9.31 2.83 -7.06
CA HIS A 133 -8.10 3.56 -6.77
C HIS A 133 -8.35 5.07 -6.60
N ASN A 134 -9.16 5.66 -7.48
CA ASN A 134 -9.55 7.08 -7.39
C ASN A 134 -10.41 7.38 -6.15
N LEU A 135 -11.30 6.48 -5.75
CA LEU A 135 -12.09 6.59 -4.52
C LEU A 135 -11.19 6.67 -3.28
N LEU A 136 -10.13 5.87 -3.25
CA LEU A 136 -9.15 5.90 -2.19
C LEU A 136 -8.31 7.19 -2.20
N LEU A 137 -7.93 7.69 -3.38
CA LEU A 137 -7.21 8.97 -3.52
C LEU A 137 -8.02 10.15 -2.99
N GLN A 138 -9.32 10.22 -3.27
CA GLN A 138 -10.21 11.28 -2.82
C GLN A 138 -10.41 11.30 -1.29
N ARG A 139 -10.16 10.20 -0.61
CA ARG A 139 -10.28 10.04 0.86
C ARG A 139 -8.93 9.98 1.56
N ASP A 140 -7.89 10.62 1.00
CA ASP A 140 -6.52 10.66 1.54
C ASP A 140 -5.93 9.27 1.84
N TRP A 141 -6.33 8.25 1.09
CA TRP A 141 -5.89 6.85 1.27
C TRP A 141 -6.23 6.24 2.64
N VAL A 142 -7.13 6.84 3.41
CA VAL A 142 -7.35 6.40 4.80
C VAL A 142 -8.27 5.19 4.88
N SER A 143 -9.40 5.19 4.22
CA SER A 143 -10.31 4.02 4.15
C SER A 143 -11.53 4.28 3.26
N ALA A 144 -12.03 3.22 2.60
CA ALA A 144 -13.39 3.16 2.05
C ALA A 144 -14.21 2.19 2.88
N THR A 145 -15.52 2.36 2.97
CA THR A 145 -16.37 1.35 3.61
C THR A 145 -16.72 0.24 2.62
N LEU A 146 -17.01 -0.95 3.13
CA LEU A 146 -17.47 -2.07 2.28
C LEU A 146 -18.73 -1.68 1.49
N SER A 147 -19.63 -0.91 2.09
CA SER A 147 -20.81 -0.36 1.42
C SER A 147 -20.45 0.57 0.24
N ASP A 148 -19.46 1.46 0.42
CA ASP A 148 -19.00 2.35 -0.66
C ASP A 148 -18.47 1.55 -1.87
N ILE A 149 -17.75 0.46 -1.60
CA ILE A 149 -17.18 -0.39 -2.65
C ILE A 149 -18.28 -1.16 -3.38
N ILE A 150 -19.30 -1.65 -2.66
CA ILE A 150 -20.45 -2.33 -3.27
C ILE A 150 -21.23 -1.35 -4.17
N GLU A 151 -21.57 -0.15 -3.67
CA GLU A 151 -22.30 0.85 -4.46
C GLU A 151 -21.47 1.32 -5.66
N GLY A 152 -20.19 1.59 -5.51
CA GLY A 152 -19.29 1.90 -6.61
C GLY A 152 -19.24 0.80 -7.68
N SER A 153 -19.32 -0.47 -7.26
CA SER A 153 -19.33 -1.62 -8.17
C SER A 153 -20.65 -1.73 -8.95
N LYS A 154 -21.79 -1.41 -8.34
CA LYS A 154 -23.10 -1.34 -9.03
C LYS A 154 -23.08 -0.29 -10.12
N VAL A 155 -22.59 0.93 -9.84
CA VAL A 155 -22.44 2.01 -10.83
C VAL A 155 -21.59 1.57 -12.02
N ASN A 156 -20.52 0.80 -11.77
CA ASN A 156 -19.59 0.37 -12.83
C ASN A 156 -20.21 -0.54 -13.89
N ILE A 157 -21.27 -1.26 -13.53
CA ILE A 157 -21.97 -2.18 -14.44
C ILE A 157 -23.36 -1.70 -14.84
N GLY A 158 -23.69 -0.42 -14.54
CA GLY A 158 -24.97 0.18 -14.89
C GLY A 158 -26.16 -0.31 -14.09
N LEU A 159 -25.93 -0.83 -12.87
CA LEU A 159 -26.98 -1.29 -11.95
C LEU A 159 -27.15 -0.36 -10.74
N GLU A 160 -26.85 0.92 -10.91
CA GLU A 160 -27.10 1.95 -9.90
C GLU A 160 -28.60 2.03 -9.56
N GLY A 161 -28.91 2.05 -8.26
CA GLY A 161 -30.29 2.09 -7.77
C GLY A 161 -31.10 0.81 -8.00
N SER A 162 -30.47 -0.26 -8.48
CA SER A 162 -31.18 -1.54 -8.64
C SER A 162 -31.59 -2.13 -7.29
N GLU A 163 -32.89 -2.36 -7.11
CA GLU A 163 -33.46 -3.07 -5.94
C GLU A 163 -33.14 -4.57 -5.93
N ARG A 164 -32.65 -5.09 -7.06
CA ARG A 164 -32.27 -6.51 -7.20
C ARG A 164 -30.92 -6.85 -6.56
N ILE A 165 -30.20 -5.86 -6.08
CA ILE A 165 -28.93 -6.06 -5.36
C ILE A 165 -29.08 -5.47 -3.96
N VAL A 166 -29.27 -6.33 -2.98
CA VAL A 166 -29.49 -5.95 -1.58
C VAL A 166 -28.17 -6.13 -0.82
N ALA A 167 -27.68 -5.04 -0.23
CA ALA A 167 -26.45 -5.03 0.55
C ALA A 167 -26.74 -4.58 1.99
N ILE A 168 -26.53 -5.45 2.97
CA ILE A 168 -26.86 -5.21 4.38
C ILE A 168 -25.73 -5.65 5.30
N GLY A 169 -25.30 -4.74 6.18
CA GLY A 169 -24.33 -5.02 7.24
C GLY A 169 -23.89 -3.74 7.95
N PRO A 170 -23.15 -3.87 9.04
CA PRO A 170 -22.60 -2.74 9.78
C PRO A 170 -21.53 -2.00 8.95
N PRO A 171 -21.23 -0.72 9.26
CA PRO A 171 -20.15 0.00 8.59
C PRO A 171 -18.80 -0.66 8.90
N VAL A 172 -18.13 -1.15 7.86
CA VAL A 172 -16.80 -1.77 7.93
C VAL A 172 -15.85 -0.98 7.06
N LYS A 173 -14.79 -0.43 7.66
CA LYS A 173 -13.72 0.27 6.96
C LYS A 173 -12.74 -0.74 6.37
N LEU A 174 -12.34 -0.53 5.13
CA LEU A 174 -11.36 -1.33 4.42
C LEU A 174 -10.10 -0.49 4.18
N GLY A 175 -8.94 -1.05 4.48
CA GLY A 175 -7.67 -0.46 4.06
C GLY A 175 -7.53 -0.47 2.53
N PRO A 176 -6.60 0.30 1.96
CA PRO A 176 -6.51 0.50 0.52
C PRO A 176 -6.40 -0.79 -0.28
N GLN A 177 -5.61 -1.74 0.17
CA GLN A 177 -5.41 -3.01 -0.54
C GLN A 177 -6.66 -3.89 -0.52
N ALA A 178 -7.32 -3.98 0.62
CA ALA A 178 -8.58 -4.71 0.73
C ALA A 178 -9.67 -4.06 -0.15
N ALA A 179 -9.79 -2.72 -0.13
CA ALA A 179 -10.74 -1.99 -0.95
C ALA A 179 -10.57 -2.25 -2.45
N LEU A 180 -9.33 -2.21 -2.95
CA LEU A 180 -9.02 -2.54 -4.35
C LEU A 180 -9.35 -4.00 -4.69
N SER A 181 -9.01 -4.92 -3.80
CA SER A 181 -9.28 -6.35 -3.95
C SER A 181 -10.78 -6.65 -3.96
N PHE A 182 -11.53 -6.09 -3.01
CA PHE A 182 -12.99 -6.24 -2.96
C PHE A 182 -13.67 -5.62 -4.17
N SER A 183 -13.21 -4.45 -4.66
CA SER A 183 -13.76 -3.84 -5.87
C SER A 183 -13.62 -4.74 -7.09
N LEU A 184 -12.44 -5.36 -7.28
CA LEU A 184 -12.21 -6.29 -8.36
C LEU A 184 -13.08 -7.54 -8.24
N VAL A 185 -13.17 -8.11 -7.05
CA VAL A 185 -14.02 -9.30 -6.78
C VAL A 185 -15.50 -8.99 -7.01
N LEU A 186 -15.99 -7.88 -6.51
CA LEU A 186 -17.39 -7.45 -6.70
C LEU A 186 -17.70 -7.19 -8.17
N HIS A 187 -16.76 -6.59 -8.93
CA HIS A 187 -16.92 -6.43 -10.36
C HIS A 187 -17.09 -7.78 -11.08
N GLU A 188 -16.28 -8.79 -10.74
CA GLU A 188 -16.38 -10.13 -11.31
C GLU A 188 -17.70 -10.83 -10.90
N LEU A 189 -18.08 -10.75 -9.62
CA LEU A 189 -19.32 -11.34 -9.12
C LEU A 189 -20.53 -10.74 -9.81
N LEU A 190 -20.62 -9.41 -9.87
CA LEU A 190 -21.71 -8.69 -10.50
C LEU A 190 -21.77 -8.94 -12.02
N THR A 191 -20.62 -8.98 -12.70
CA THR A 191 -20.54 -9.29 -14.13
C THR A 191 -21.00 -10.73 -14.42
N ASN A 192 -20.59 -11.70 -13.57
CA ASN A 192 -21.03 -13.08 -13.67
C ASN A 192 -22.53 -13.22 -13.41
N ALA A 193 -23.04 -12.57 -12.37
CA ALA A 193 -24.47 -12.54 -12.05
C ALA A 193 -25.28 -11.98 -13.22
N SER A 194 -24.80 -10.92 -13.88
CA SER A 194 -25.48 -10.30 -15.02
C SER A 194 -25.43 -11.14 -16.31
N LYS A 195 -24.33 -11.87 -16.53
CA LYS A 195 -24.15 -12.65 -17.77
C LYS A 195 -24.72 -14.05 -17.66
N TYR A 196 -24.60 -14.69 -16.53
CA TYR A 196 -24.83 -16.13 -16.35
C TYR A 196 -25.65 -16.48 -15.13
N GLY A 197 -25.72 -15.57 -14.12
CA GLY A 197 -26.35 -15.82 -12.82
C GLY A 197 -27.69 -15.10 -12.63
N ALA A 198 -27.99 -14.77 -11.40
CA ALA A 198 -29.29 -14.25 -10.99
C ALA A 198 -29.74 -12.98 -11.73
N LEU A 199 -28.83 -12.09 -12.10
CA LEU A 199 -29.17 -10.85 -12.79
C LEU A 199 -29.33 -10.99 -14.31
N SER A 200 -29.17 -12.20 -14.87
CA SER A 200 -29.35 -12.45 -16.30
C SER A 200 -30.83 -12.53 -16.75
N ASN A 201 -31.76 -12.59 -15.83
CA ASN A 201 -33.21 -12.48 -16.03
C ASN A 201 -33.79 -11.37 -15.16
N ASP A 202 -35.11 -11.14 -15.22
CA ASP A 202 -35.78 -10.04 -14.55
C ASP A 202 -36.13 -10.32 -13.08
N ASP A 203 -36.26 -11.60 -12.67
CA ASP A 203 -36.74 -12.02 -11.35
C ASP A 203 -35.59 -12.31 -10.36
N GLY A 204 -34.37 -12.41 -10.85
CA GLY A 204 -33.23 -12.80 -10.03
C GLY A 204 -32.74 -11.70 -9.10
N LEU A 205 -32.27 -12.13 -7.94
CA LEU A 205 -31.81 -11.28 -6.85
C LEU A 205 -30.40 -11.67 -6.40
N VAL A 206 -29.64 -10.66 -5.98
CA VAL A 206 -28.35 -10.81 -5.32
C VAL A 206 -28.43 -10.23 -3.91
N ALA A 207 -28.12 -11.02 -2.91
CA ALA A 207 -27.99 -10.59 -1.52
C ALA A 207 -26.53 -10.61 -1.09
N VAL A 208 -26.05 -9.48 -0.59
CA VAL A 208 -24.73 -9.33 0.05
C VAL A 208 -24.98 -8.98 1.52
N ARG A 209 -24.61 -9.85 2.43
CA ARG A 209 -24.78 -9.63 3.87
C ARG A 209 -23.43 -9.76 4.56
N TRP A 210 -23.22 -8.94 5.59
CA TRP A 210 -22.02 -9.07 6.41
C TRP A 210 -22.29 -8.69 7.86
N SER A 211 -21.50 -9.29 8.74
CA SER A 211 -21.48 -9.02 10.18
C SER A 211 -20.03 -8.95 10.67
N VAL A 212 -19.86 -8.33 11.83
CA VAL A 212 -18.60 -8.35 12.57
C VAL A 212 -18.84 -9.13 13.85
N GLU A 213 -18.09 -10.19 14.05
CA GLU A 213 -18.18 -11.07 15.20
C GLU A 213 -16.88 -11.04 16.00
N ARG A 214 -16.98 -11.21 17.31
CA ARG A 214 -15.82 -11.29 18.18
C ARG A 214 -15.23 -12.70 18.11
N GLY A 215 -14.03 -12.83 17.54
CA GLY A 215 -13.29 -14.09 17.48
C GLY A 215 -12.27 -14.22 18.61
N ALA A 216 -11.63 -15.38 18.72
CA ALA A 216 -10.60 -15.65 19.74
C ALA A 216 -9.33 -14.78 19.55
N GLU A 217 -8.99 -14.44 18.32
CA GLU A 217 -7.78 -13.67 17.95
C GLU A 217 -8.12 -12.22 17.51
N GLY A 218 -9.31 -11.72 17.81
CA GLY A 218 -9.82 -10.40 17.44
C GLY A 218 -11.08 -10.46 16.60
N ASP A 219 -11.58 -9.30 16.19
CA ASP A 219 -12.82 -9.20 15.44
C ASP A 219 -12.68 -9.79 14.03
N VAL A 220 -13.73 -10.49 13.60
CA VAL A 220 -13.80 -11.23 12.33
C VAL A 220 -14.96 -10.67 11.50
N LEU A 221 -14.67 -10.31 10.25
CA LEU A 221 -15.69 -10.05 9.24
C LEU A 221 -16.18 -11.39 8.69
N ARG A 222 -17.49 -11.63 8.79
CA ARG A 222 -18.19 -12.66 8.01
C ARG A 222 -19.02 -11.98 6.95
N ALA A 223 -18.91 -12.41 5.70
CA ALA A 223 -19.76 -11.90 4.64
C ALA A 223 -20.19 -13.03 3.72
N ASP A 224 -21.40 -12.90 3.19
CA ASP A 224 -21.95 -13.81 2.20
C ASP A 224 -22.52 -13.08 1.00
N TRP A 225 -22.32 -13.67 -0.16
CA TRP A 225 -22.96 -13.35 -1.43
C TRP A 225 -23.85 -14.50 -1.82
N ARG A 226 -25.12 -14.24 -2.10
CA ARG A 226 -26.08 -15.25 -2.53
C ARG A 226 -26.85 -14.76 -3.74
N GLU A 227 -26.90 -15.63 -4.77
CA GLU A 227 -27.74 -15.45 -5.94
C GLU A 227 -28.97 -16.32 -5.83
N THR A 228 -30.14 -15.80 -6.19
CA THR A 228 -31.40 -16.53 -6.21
C THR A 228 -32.29 -16.05 -7.37
N GLY A 229 -33.22 -16.88 -7.83
CA GLY A 229 -34.17 -16.53 -8.89
C GLY A 229 -33.56 -16.45 -10.30
N GLY A 230 -32.29 -16.83 -10.44
CA GLY A 230 -31.60 -16.92 -11.73
C GLY A 230 -31.84 -18.25 -12.46
N PRO A 231 -31.11 -18.51 -13.56
CA PRO A 231 -31.13 -19.79 -14.21
C PRO A 231 -30.67 -20.90 -13.27
N ILE A 232 -31.34 -22.06 -13.31
CA ILE A 232 -30.98 -23.22 -12.48
C ILE A 232 -29.58 -23.69 -12.84
N VAL A 233 -28.72 -23.84 -11.84
CA VAL A 233 -27.38 -24.38 -12.00
C VAL A 233 -27.49 -25.93 -12.10
N ALA A 234 -27.65 -26.45 -13.29
CA ALA A 234 -27.86 -27.89 -13.54
C ALA A 234 -26.61 -28.74 -13.28
N ALA A 235 -25.42 -28.17 -13.37
CA ALA A 235 -24.16 -28.87 -13.10
C ALA A 235 -23.08 -27.88 -12.67
N ILE A 236 -22.17 -28.34 -11.80
CA ILE A 236 -20.95 -27.58 -11.48
C ILE A 236 -20.15 -27.46 -12.81
N PRO A 237 -19.72 -26.25 -13.21
CA PRO A 237 -18.94 -26.09 -14.41
C PRO A 237 -17.69 -26.99 -14.37
N ASP A 238 -17.47 -27.86 -15.38
CA ASP A 238 -16.32 -28.76 -15.48
C ASP A 238 -14.97 -28.05 -15.45
N ARG A 239 -14.97 -26.75 -15.79
CA ARG A 239 -13.81 -25.87 -15.66
C ARG A 239 -14.17 -24.72 -14.74
N VAL A 240 -13.46 -24.66 -13.61
CA VAL A 240 -13.49 -23.46 -12.75
C VAL A 240 -13.11 -22.27 -13.61
N GLY A 241 -14.09 -21.43 -13.92
CA GLY A 241 -13.92 -20.24 -14.72
C GLY A 241 -12.86 -19.31 -14.11
N PHE A 242 -12.34 -18.44 -14.96
CA PHE A 242 -11.30 -17.50 -14.53
C PHE A 242 -11.80 -16.56 -13.39
N GLY A 243 -13.02 -16.02 -13.51
CA GLY A 243 -13.61 -15.15 -12.48
C GLY A 243 -13.61 -15.82 -11.10
N THR A 244 -13.95 -17.12 -11.05
CA THR A 244 -13.93 -17.90 -9.81
C THR A 244 -12.52 -18.04 -9.23
N LYS A 245 -11.50 -18.29 -10.07
CA LYS A 245 -10.10 -18.34 -9.63
C LYS A 245 -9.62 -16.98 -9.13
N LEU A 246 -9.97 -15.90 -9.81
CA LEU A 246 -9.63 -14.54 -9.39
C LEU A 246 -10.27 -14.24 -8.04
N ILE A 247 -11.58 -14.48 -7.90
CA ILE A 247 -12.32 -14.24 -6.64
C ILE A 247 -11.65 -14.97 -5.49
N THR A 248 -11.45 -16.29 -5.65
CA THR A 248 -10.90 -17.12 -4.57
C THR A 248 -9.44 -16.79 -4.26
N SER A 249 -8.58 -16.58 -5.26
CA SER A 249 -7.16 -16.24 -5.03
C SER A 249 -6.98 -14.87 -4.39
N THR A 250 -7.78 -13.87 -4.81
CA THR A 250 -7.72 -12.52 -4.28
C THR A 250 -8.17 -12.46 -2.82
N LEU A 251 -9.29 -13.11 -2.51
CA LEU A 251 -9.85 -13.07 -1.16
C LEU A 251 -9.10 -13.95 -0.16
N ARG A 252 -8.52 -15.08 -0.60
CA ARG A 252 -7.69 -15.96 0.25
C ARG A 252 -6.49 -15.26 0.90
N ALA A 253 -6.00 -14.19 0.29
CA ALA A 253 -4.97 -13.35 0.90
C ALA A 253 -5.41 -12.72 2.22
N PHE A 254 -6.71 -12.57 2.46
CA PHE A 254 -7.27 -11.93 3.65
C PHE A 254 -7.89 -12.92 4.65
N GLY A 255 -8.29 -14.13 4.22
CA GLY A 255 -8.92 -15.12 5.08
C GLY A 255 -9.47 -16.33 4.35
N GLU A 256 -10.43 -16.99 4.97
CA GLU A 256 -11.08 -18.17 4.43
C GLU A 256 -12.16 -17.78 3.42
N VAL A 257 -12.24 -18.55 2.33
CA VAL A 257 -13.16 -18.30 1.22
C VAL A 257 -13.75 -19.62 0.77
N GLU A 258 -15.05 -19.75 0.82
CA GLU A 258 -15.82 -20.86 0.27
C GLU A 258 -16.72 -20.36 -0.85
N LEU A 259 -16.56 -20.90 -2.04
CA LEU A 259 -17.39 -20.61 -3.20
C LEU A 259 -18.01 -21.90 -3.68
N ARG A 260 -19.36 -21.92 -3.75
CA ARG A 260 -20.11 -23.10 -4.21
C ARG A 260 -21.23 -22.67 -5.17
N TYR A 261 -21.53 -23.58 -6.08
CA TYR A 261 -22.66 -23.47 -6.99
C TYR A 261 -23.82 -24.28 -6.40
N ALA A 262 -24.81 -23.59 -5.84
CA ALA A 262 -26.05 -24.19 -5.42
C ALA A 262 -27.05 -24.23 -6.58
N PRO A 263 -28.08 -25.11 -6.54
CA PRO A 263 -29.11 -25.16 -7.58
C PRO A 263 -29.77 -23.79 -7.86
N GLU A 264 -29.91 -22.97 -6.81
CA GLU A 264 -30.55 -21.66 -6.86
C GLU A 264 -29.62 -20.55 -7.38
N GLY A 265 -28.30 -20.77 -7.42
CA GLY A 265 -27.32 -19.80 -7.85
C GLY A 265 -25.97 -19.89 -7.13
N LEU A 266 -25.12 -18.92 -7.36
CA LEU A 266 -23.80 -18.81 -6.75
C LEU A 266 -23.92 -18.40 -5.26
N VAL A 267 -23.16 -19.10 -4.41
CA VAL A 267 -22.97 -18.75 -2.99
C VAL A 267 -21.48 -18.59 -2.74
N LEU A 268 -21.08 -17.41 -2.20
CA LEU A 268 -19.74 -17.13 -1.73
C LEU A 268 -19.81 -16.76 -0.26
N GLU A 269 -19.06 -17.46 0.58
CA GLU A 269 -18.93 -17.19 2.01
C GLU A 269 -17.47 -16.85 2.32
N ILE A 270 -17.26 -15.77 3.08
CA ILE A 270 -15.93 -15.31 3.45
C ILE A 270 -15.84 -15.06 4.95
N MET A 271 -14.69 -15.39 5.53
CA MET A 271 -14.37 -15.14 6.92
C MET A 271 -12.95 -14.57 7.01
N MET A 272 -12.81 -13.33 7.49
CA MET A 272 -11.56 -12.58 7.45
C MET A 272 -11.31 -11.84 8.77
N SER A 273 -10.06 -11.79 9.22
CA SER A 273 -9.67 -10.92 10.33
C SER A 273 -9.95 -9.46 9.99
N LEU A 274 -10.72 -8.76 10.83
CA LEU A 274 -11.05 -7.34 10.64
C LEU A 274 -9.78 -6.49 10.64
N ALA A 275 -8.84 -6.76 11.54
CA ALA A 275 -7.55 -6.07 11.58
C ALA A 275 -6.78 -6.21 10.25
N ARG A 276 -6.78 -7.42 9.64
CA ARG A 276 -6.06 -7.69 8.40
C ARG A 276 -6.61 -6.93 7.20
N ILE A 277 -7.93 -6.72 7.13
CA ILE A 277 -8.55 -5.97 6.04
C ILE A 277 -8.55 -4.45 6.26
N GLN A 278 -8.30 -3.98 7.49
CA GLN A 278 -8.24 -2.57 7.85
C GLN A 278 -6.82 -2.01 7.78
N HIS A 279 -5.79 -2.82 8.03
CA HIS A 279 -4.40 -2.35 7.99
C HIS A 279 -3.89 -2.19 6.55
N ALA A 280 -3.28 -1.04 6.29
CA ALA A 280 -2.88 -0.63 4.95
C ALA A 280 -1.63 -1.37 4.41
N ASN A 281 -0.77 -2.00 5.25
CA ASN A 281 0.61 -2.32 4.87
C ASN A 281 1.27 -3.41 5.72
N GLU A 282 0.68 -4.59 5.88
CA GLU A 282 1.49 -5.72 6.40
C GLU A 282 1.31 -6.97 5.55
N PHE A 283 1.78 -6.92 4.29
CA PHE A 283 2.35 -8.11 3.71
C PHE A 283 3.82 -8.14 4.11
N ARG A 284 4.13 -8.82 5.21
CA ARG A 284 5.46 -9.30 5.51
C ARG A 284 5.82 -10.29 4.41
N ASP A 285 6.91 -9.98 3.70
CA ASP A 285 7.67 -10.97 2.95
C ASP A 285 8.01 -12.11 3.92
N ASN A 286 7.52 -13.31 3.62
CA ASN A 286 8.07 -14.57 4.07
C ASN A 286 8.74 -15.24 2.87
#